data_2c38f39d1a10e5ba6147813bc7071b7b
#
_entry.id   2c38f39d1a10e5ba6147813bc7071b7b
#
_cell.length_a   1.000
_cell.length_b   1.000
_cell.length_c   1.000
_cell.angle_alpha   90.00
_cell.angle_beta   90.00
_cell.angle_gamma   90.00
#
_symmetry.space_group_name_H-M   'P 1'
#
loop_
_entity.id
_entity.type
_entity.pdbx_description
1 polymer ?
#
loop_
_entity_poly.entity_id
_entity_poly.type
_entity_poly.pdbx_seq_one_letter_code
_entity_poly.pdbx_strand_id
1 'polypeptide(L)'
;MDANDKEIENLQTRIFLFLFVCITIRAYIAYYAKSVSIDKLPYLGYGALVIMIGFIYIYISGSRKTGAEVFGGKIWWDGLRPLHALLYGLFAYHAINKIDYSWKFLAADVYIGLINFFIYHTIEGNFTKIYNPSHRVSSNILISLSLSFFIYLGIIIFIS
;
A
#
# COMPACT_ATOMS: atom_id res chain seq x y z
N MET A 1 -10.16 -2.71 -29.94
CA MET A 1 -10.12 -2.16 -28.56
C MET A 1 -9.70 -0.71 -28.70
N ASP A 2 -10.56 0.19 -28.31
CA ASP A 2 -10.33 1.63 -28.41
C ASP A 2 -9.22 2.04 -27.39
N ALA A 3 -8.49 3.13 -27.68
CA ALA A 3 -7.45 3.64 -26.77
C ALA A 3 -8.00 3.94 -25.37
N ASN A 4 -9.23 4.41 -25.30
CA ASN A 4 -9.95 4.67 -24.05
C ASN A 4 -10.24 3.39 -23.25
N ASP A 5 -10.63 2.30 -23.91
CA ASP A 5 -10.88 1.01 -23.25
C ASP A 5 -9.61 0.46 -22.61
N LYS A 6 -8.46 0.60 -23.27
CA LYS A 6 -7.16 0.17 -22.76
C LYS A 6 -6.71 0.99 -21.56
N GLU A 7 -7.00 2.30 -21.54
CA GLU A 7 -6.70 3.17 -20.40
C GLU A 7 -7.52 2.76 -19.17
N ILE A 8 -8.81 2.47 -19.35
CA ILE A 8 -9.70 2.01 -18.27
C ILE A 8 -9.25 0.65 -17.73
N GLU A 9 -8.91 -0.31 -18.59
CA GLU A 9 -8.41 -1.63 -18.20
C GLU A 9 -7.10 -1.53 -17.38
N ASN A 10 -6.17 -0.70 -17.83
CA ASN A 10 -4.94 -0.42 -17.10
C ASN A 10 -5.21 0.21 -15.74
N LEU A 11 -6.17 1.13 -15.65
CA LEU A 11 -6.56 1.77 -14.39
C LEU A 11 -7.18 0.75 -13.42
N GLN A 12 -8.09 -0.11 -13.90
CA GLN A 12 -8.68 -1.18 -13.10
C GLN A 12 -7.60 -2.14 -12.57
N THR A 13 -6.67 -2.54 -13.42
CA THR A 13 -5.57 -3.44 -13.04
C THR A 13 -4.67 -2.80 -11.99
N ARG A 14 -4.33 -1.51 -12.10
CA ARG A 14 -3.53 -0.77 -11.11
C ARG A 14 -4.23 -0.71 -9.75
N ILE A 15 -5.52 -0.39 -9.75
CA ILE A 15 -6.32 -0.36 -8.53
C ILE A 15 -6.33 -1.74 -7.87
N PHE A 16 -6.58 -2.78 -8.65
CA PHE A 16 -6.56 -4.17 -8.17
C PHE A 16 -5.19 -4.54 -7.57
N LEU A 17 -4.10 -4.33 -8.28
CA LEU A 17 -2.76 -4.66 -7.81
C LEU A 17 -2.39 -3.90 -6.54
N PHE A 18 -2.77 -2.62 -6.43
CA PHE A 18 -2.52 -1.85 -5.22
C PHE A 18 -3.29 -2.42 -4.03
N LEU A 19 -4.60 -2.60 -4.18
CA LEU A 19 -5.46 -3.01 -3.07
C LEU A 19 -5.21 -4.46 -2.65
N PHE A 20 -5.16 -5.39 -3.60
CA PHE A 20 -5.10 -6.82 -3.28
C PHE A 20 -3.68 -7.37 -3.14
N VAL A 21 -2.68 -6.76 -3.75
CA VAL A 21 -1.30 -7.24 -3.65
C VAL A 21 -0.50 -6.35 -2.71
N CYS A 22 -0.37 -5.07 -3.02
CA CYS A 22 0.50 -4.17 -2.27
C CYS A 22 0.04 -4.02 -0.81
N ILE A 23 -1.22 -3.65 -0.60
CA ILE A 23 -1.78 -3.43 0.74
C ILE A 23 -1.86 -4.74 1.53
N THR A 24 -2.24 -5.85 0.90
CA THR A 24 -2.31 -7.15 1.57
C THR A 24 -0.96 -7.60 2.10
N ILE A 25 0.09 -7.51 1.28
CA ILE A 25 1.45 -7.89 1.71
C ILE A 25 1.91 -7.01 2.87
N ARG A 26 1.70 -5.71 2.80
CA ARG A 26 2.09 -4.76 3.88
C ARG A 26 1.32 -5.04 5.17
N ALA A 27 0.02 -5.29 5.07
CA ALA A 27 -0.82 -5.65 6.22
C ALA A 27 -0.40 -7.00 6.83
N TYR A 28 -0.08 -7.98 5.99
CA TYR A 28 0.45 -9.26 6.47
C TYR A 28 1.78 -9.09 7.21
N ILE A 29 2.69 -8.25 6.73
CA ILE A 29 3.96 -7.96 7.41
C ILE A 29 3.69 -7.30 8.77
N ALA A 30 2.73 -6.36 8.88
CA ALA A 30 2.34 -5.74 10.13
C ALA A 30 1.76 -6.78 11.12
N TYR A 31 0.88 -7.65 10.64
CA TYR A 31 0.32 -8.76 11.43
C TYR A 31 1.41 -9.73 11.89
N TYR A 32 2.31 -10.11 11.00
CA TYR A 32 3.43 -11.00 11.34
C TYR A 32 4.34 -10.37 12.39
N ALA A 33 4.64 -9.07 12.27
CA ALA A 33 5.43 -8.32 13.26
C ALA A 33 4.73 -8.26 14.64
N LYS A 34 3.38 -8.24 14.69
CA LYS A 34 2.60 -8.34 15.93
C LYS A 34 2.69 -9.74 16.56
N SER A 35 2.72 -10.78 15.74
CA SER A 35 2.58 -12.18 16.17
C SER A 35 3.90 -12.88 16.45
N VAL A 36 5.01 -12.36 15.90
CA VAL A 36 6.32 -12.97 16.03
C VAL A 36 6.87 -12.82 17.46
N SER A 37 7.67 -13.81 17.92
CA SER A 37 8.33 -13.74 19.20
C SER A 37 9.27 -12.54 19.29
N ILE A 38 9.34 -11.93 20.47
CA ILE A 38 10.12 -10.71 20.73
C ILE A 38 11.61 -10.88 20.35
N ASP A 39 12.15 -12.11 20.45
CA ASP A 39 13.54 -12.39 20.10
C ASP A 39 13.80 -12.40 18.59
N LYS A 40 12.78 -12.62 17.79
CA LYS A 40 12.87 -12.60 16.32
C LYS A 40 12.55 -11.21 15.73
N LEU A 41 11.92 -10.35 16.51
CA LEU A 41 11.51 -9.02 16.07
C LEU A 41 12.68 -8.16 15.53
N PRO A 42 13.90 -8.20 16.06
CA PRO A 42 15.04 -7.46 15.52
C PRO A 42 15.37 -7.81 14.06
N TYR A 43 15.18 -9.05 13.64
CA TYR A 43 15.43 -9.46 12.24
C TYR A 43 14.50 -8.74 11.27
N LEU A 44 13.23 -8.56 11.66
CA LEU A 44 12.28 -7.77 10.88
C LEU A 44 12.68 -6.29 10.86
N GLY A 45 13.19 -5.79 11.99
CA GLY A 45 13.72 -4.44 12.10
C GLY A 45 14.86 -4.18 11.13
N TYR A 46 15.84 -5.08 11.02
CA TYR A 46 16.93 -4.95 10.04
C TYR A 46 16.42 -4.99 8.60
N GLY A 47 15.45 -5.86 8.30
CA GLY A 47 14.80 -5.87 6.99
C GLY A 47 14.11 -4.53 6.67
N ALA A 48 13.45 -3.94 7.66
CA ALA A 48 12.78 -2.66 7.51
C ALA A 48 13.76 -1.49 7.27
N LEU A 49 14.98 -1.53 7.84
CA LEU A 49 16.03 -0.55 7.54
C LEU A 49 16.40 -0.54 6.06
N VAL A 50 16.49 -1.72 5.43
CA VAL A 50 16.79 -1.81 3.99
C VAL A 50 15.67 -1.15 3.18
N ILE A 51 14.40 -1.38 3.55
CA ILE A 51 13.24 -0.77 2.90
C ILE A 51 13.26 0.75 3.10
N MET A 52 13.51 1.23 4.31
CA MET A 52 13.64 2.66 4.64
C MET A 52 14.70 3.33 3.76
N ILE A 53 15.90 2.76 3.69
CA ILE A 53 17.01 3.27 2.88
C ILE A 53 16.60 3.30 1.40
N GLY A 54 15.94 2.25 0.91
CA GLY A 54 15.42 2.19 -0.45
C GLY A 54 14.44 3.34 -0.77
N PHE A 55 13.48 3.63 0.12
CA PHE A 55 12.57 4.76 -0.06
C PHE A 55 13.30 6.10 -0.08
N ILE A 56 14.25 6.32 0.83
CA ILE A 56 15.06 7.55 0.89
C ILE A 56 15.88 7.70 -0.39
N TYR A 57 16.58 6.65 -0.80
CA TYR A 57 17.41 6.65 -2.01
C TYR A 57 16.59 7.00 -3.26
N ILE A 58 15.45 6.34 -3.47
CA ILE A 58 14.60 6.58 -4.63
C ILE A 58 14.04 8.01 -4.62
N TYR A 59 13.65 8.51 -3.43
CA TYR A 59 13.12 9.87 -3.29
C TYR A 59 14.18 10.94 -3.61
N ILE A 60 15.40 10.81 -3.05
CA ILE A 60 16.48 11.79 -3.26
C ILE A 60 17.00 11.73 -4.71
N SER A 61 17.20 10.52 -5.26
CA SER A 61 17.72 10.35 -6.62
C SER A 61 16.69 10.70 -7.70
N GLY A 62 15.39 10.71 -7.36
CA GLY A 62 14.31 10.86 -8.34
C GLY A 62 14.29 9.77 -9.42
N SER A 63 14.95 8.64 -9.16
CA SER A 63 15.21 7.59 -10.15
C SER A 63 13.97 6.81 -10.58
N ARG A 64 12.90 6.85 -9.81
CA ARG A 64 11.68 6.07 -10.03
C ARG A 64 10.42 6.93 -9.98
N LYS A 65 10.22 7.75 -11.03
CA LYS A 65 9.02 8.59 -11.21
C LYS A 65 7.91 7.85 -11.96
N THR A 66 8.28 6.83 -12.73
CA THR A 66 7.39 5.95 -13.50
C THR A 66 7.73 4.49 -13.17
N GLY A 67 6.82 3.57 -13.41
CA GLY A 67 7.07 2.15 -13.15
C GLY A 67 6.10 1.25 -13.89
N ALA A 68 6.46 -0.04 -13.97
CA ALA A 68 5.60 -1.07 -14.57
C ALA A 68 4.26 -1.17 -13.84
N GLU A 69 4.27 -0.98 -12.52
CA GLU A 69 3.08 -0.98 -11.65
C GLU A 69 2.07 0.13 -11.96
N VAL A 70 2.47 1.13 -12.74
CA VAL A 70 1.60 2.21 -13.24
C VAL A 70 1.55 2.24 -14.77
N PHE A 71 1.94 1.14 -15.42
CA PHE A 71 1.97 0.97 -16.89
C PHE A 71 2.67 2.12 -17.61
N GLY A 72 3.82 2.56 -17.06
CA GLY A 72 4.60 3.68 -17.58
C GLY A 72 4.08 5.06 -17.19
N GLY A 73 2.96 5.16 -16.49
CA GLY A 73 2.42 6.42 -15.98
C GLY A 73 3.22 6.95 -14.77
N LYS A 74 2.84 8.13 -14.31
CA LYS A 74 3.43 8.76 -13.12
C LYS A 74 3.00 8.02 -11.85
N ILE A 75 3.95 7.79 -10.96
CA ILE A 75 3.70 7.20 -9.65
C ILE A 75 3.04 8.26 -8.75
N TRP A 76 1.79 8.05 -8.36
CA TRP A 76 1.02 9.00 -7.56
C TRP A 76 1.50 9.08 -6.10
N TRP A 77 2.10 8.02 -5.57
CA TRP A 77 2.61 7.97 -4.18
C TRP A 77 4.07 8.39 -4.03
N ASP A 78 4.67 8.99 -5.07
CA ASP A 78 6.08 9.41 -5.04
C ASP A 78 6.37 10.36 -3.87
N GLY A 79 5.49 11.32 -3.62
CA GLY A 79 5.59 12.27 -2.51
C GLY A 79 5.39 11.66 -1.11
N LEU A 80 4.87 10.42 -1.01
CA LEU A 80 4.67 9.72 0.26
C LEU A 80 5.90 8.92 0.71
N ARG A 81 6.91 8.77 -0.16
CA ARG A 81 8.12 7.98 0.16
C ARG A 81 8.85 8.42 1.42
N PRO A 82 9.03 9.73 1.72
CA PRO A 82 9.63 10.15 2.98
C PRO A 82 8.83 9.70 4.20
N LEU A 83 7.50 9.77 4.12
CA LEU A 83 6.63 9.34 5.20
C LEU A 83 6.68 7.83 5.41
N HIS A 84 6.66 7.05 4.33
CA HIS A 84 6.86 5.60 4.40
C HIS A 84 8.24 5.27 4.97
N ALA A 85 9.31 5.95 4.53
CA ALA A 85 10.65 5.77 5.08
C ALA A 85 10.69 6.03 6.58
N LEU A 86 10.04 7.12 7.06
CA LEU A 86 9.95 7.44 8.48
C LEU A 86 9.27 6.31 9.28
N LEU A 87 8.14 5.80 8.79
CA LEU A 87 7.38 4.75 9.48
C LEU A 87 8.16 3.43 9.53
N TYR A 88 8.82 3.03 8.43
CA TYR A 88 9.70 1.87 8.42
C TYR A 88 10.91 2.06 9.33
N GLY A 89 11.48 3.27 9.42
CA GLY A 89 12.56 3.61 10.34
C GLY A 89 12.14 3.55 11.81
N LEU A 90 10.96 4.07 12.14
CA LEU A 90 10.40 3.98 13.50
C LEU A 90 10.11 2.52 13.86
N PHE A 91 9.51 1.74 12.96
CA PHE A 91 9.35 0.31 13.16
C PHE A 91 10.71 -0.37 13.43
N ALA A 92 11.70 -0.13 12.57
CA ALA A 92 13.01 -0.74 12.68
C ALA A 92 13.67 -0.42 14.04
N TYR A 93 13.66 0.84 14.45
CA TYR A 93 14.21 1.26 15.75
C TYR A 93 13.54 0.53 16.91
N HIS A 94 12.20 0.49 16.94
CA HIS A 94 11.48 -0.17 18.03
C HIS A 94 11.64 -1.70 17.99
N ALA A 95 11.61 -2.29 16.80
CA ALA A 95 11.76 -3.73 16.62
C ALA A 95 13.16 -4.24 17.03
N ILE A 96 14.22 -3.51 16.67
CA ILE A 96 15.60 -3.84 17.06
C ILE A 96 15.76 -3.76 18.57
N ASN A 97 15.10 -2.80 19.22
CA ASN A 97 15.08 -2.66 20.68
C ASN A 97 14.06 -3.61 21.36
N LYS A 98 13.50 -4.57 20.64
CA LYS A 98 12.55 -5.57 21.17
C LYS A 98 11.31 -4.95 21.82
N ILE A 99 10.80 -3.86 21.25
CA ILE A 99 9.59 -3.19 21.74
C ILE A 99 8.38 -3.80 21.02
N ASP A 100 7.48 -4.42 21.75
CA ASP A 100 6.36 -5.23 21.25
C ASP A 100 5.35 -4.46 20.41
N TYR A 101 5.08 -3.19 20.73
CA TYR A 101 4.15 -2.35 19.95
C TYR A 101 4.72 -1.79 18.65
N SER A 102 5.95 -2.17 18.26
CA SER A 102 6.62 -1.70 17.03
C SER A 102 5.77 -1.91 15.77
N TRP A 103 5.00 -2.99 15.69
CA TRP A 103 4.11 -3.32 14.58
C TRP A 103 3.09 -2.19 14.26
N LYS A 104 2.78 -1.31 15.24
CA LYS A 104 1.84 -0.19 15.03
C LYS A 104 2.32 0.80 13.98
N PHE A 105 3.64 0.95 13.81
CA PHE A 105 4.21 1.80 12.76
C PHE A 105 3.98 1.22 11.37
N LEU A 106 4.06 -0.12 11.22
CA LEU A 106 3.72 -0.78 9.96
C LEU A 106 2.22 -0.72 9.67
N ALA A 107 1.39 -0.86 10.70
CA ALA A 107 -0.05 -0.68 10.56
C ALA A 107 -0.39 0.76 10.13
N ALA A 108 0.23 1.76 10.74
CA ALA A 108 0.07 3.17 10.35
C ALA A 108 0.48 3.40 8.87
N ASP A 109 1.56 2.75 8.42
CA ASP A 109 2.01 2.79 7.04
C ASP A 109 0.94 2.25 6.06
N VAL A 110 0.28 1.15 6.39
CA VAL A 110 -0.84 0.59 5.61
C VAL A 110 -2.01 1.58 5.53
N TYR A 111 -2.42 2.16 6.67
CA TYR A 111 -3.56 3.10 6.70
C TYR A 111 -3.27 4.37 5.92
N ILE A 112 -2.08 4.95 6.09
CA ILE A 112 -1.67 6.15 5.36
C ILE A 112 -1.68 5.87 3.86
N GLY A 113 -1.15 4.71 3.44
CA GLY A 113 -1.18 4.28 2.05
C GLY A 113 -2.61 4.19 1.50
N LEU A 114 -3.52 3.57 2.27
CA LEU A 114 -4.93 3.42 1.92
C LEU A 114 -5.67 4.77 1.84
N ILE A 115 -5.55 5.60 2.86
CA ILE A 115 -6.21 6.90 2.91
C ILE A 115 -5.78 7.74 1.71
N ASN A 116 -4.48 7.83 1.45
CA ASN A 116 -3.97 8.59 0.31
C ASN A 116 -4.39 8.00 -1.03
N PHE A 117 -4.49 6.67 -1.15
CA PHE A 117 -5.02 6.02 -2.34
C PHE A 117 -6.45 6.47 -2.63
N PHE A 118 -7.34 6.43 -1.65
CA PHE A 118 -8.72 6.87 -1.83
C PHE A 118 -8.82 8.36 -2.14
N ILE A 119 -8.06 9.21 -1.44
CA ILE A 119 -8.03 10.65 -1.69
C ILE A 119 -7.59 10.92 -3.13
N TYR A 120 -6.46 10.36 -3.56
CA TYR A 120 -5.93 10.57 -4.90
C TYR A 120 -6.92 10.11 -5.99
N HIS A 121 -7.41 8.88 -5.90
CA HIS A 121 -8.30 8.34 -6.93
C HIS A 121 -9.69 9.01 -6.96
N THR A 122 -10.12 9.58 -5.84
CA THR A 122 -11.35 10.39 -5.79
C THR A 122 -11.14 11.75 -6.47
N ILE A 123 -10.05 12.45 -6.13
CA ILE A 123 -9.75 13.77 -6.71
C ILE A 123 -9.55 13.69 -8.24
N GLU A 124 -8.84 12.66 -8.70
CA GLU A 124 -8.60 12.42 -10.14
C GLU A 124 -9.84 11.89 -10.89
N GLY A 125 -10.96 11.65 -10.20
CA GLY A 125 -12.17 11.11 -10.80
C GLY A 125 -12.01 9.69 -11.35
N ASN A 126 -10.99 8.94 -10.91
CA ASN A 126 -10.68 7.62 -11.42
C ASN A 126 -11.79 6.60 -11.13
N PHE A 127 -12.47 6.71 -10.01
CA PHE A 127 -13.61 5.85 -9.67
C PHE A 127 -14.80 6.10 -10.60
N THR A 128 -15.02 7.35 -11.02
CA THR A 128 -16.07 7.70 -11.99
C THR A 128 -15.75 7.17 -13.39
N LYS A 129 -14.47 7.22 -13.80
CA LYS A 129 -14.02 6.66 -15.10
C LYS A 129 -14.23 5.15 -15.16
N ILE A 130 -13.98 4.43 -14.06
CA ILE A 130 -14.19 2.98 -13.97
C ILE A 130 -15.68 2.63 -13.94
N TYR A 131 -16.51 3.51 -13.39
CA TYR A 131 -17.96 3.34 -13.33
C TYR A 131 -18.62 3.64 -14.68
N ASN A 132 -18.18 2.96 -15.73
CA ASN A 132 -18.83 3.03 -17.03
C ASN A 132 -19.97 1.98 -17.08
N PRO A 133 -21.20 2.34 -17.47
CA PRO A 133 -22.35 1.41 -17.54
C PRO A 133 -22.09 0.15 -18.36
N SER A 134 -21.23 0.21 -19.38
CA SER A 134 -20.83 -0.94 -20.19
C SER A 134 -19.93 -1.95 -19.47
N HIS A 135 -19.25 -1.53 -18.38
CA HIS A 135 -18.37 -2.35 -17.54
C HIS A 135 -18.89 -2.54 -16.11
N ARG A 136 -20.13 -2.20 -15.86
CA ARG A 136 -20.77 -2.10 -14.54
C ARG A 136 -20.58 -3.33 -13.64
N VAL A 137 -20.59 -4.52 -14.21
CA VAL A 137 -20.51 -5.77 -13.42
C VAL A 137 -19.13 -5.96 -12.82
N SER A 138 -18.08 -5.71 -13.61
CA SER A 138 -16.68 -5.89 -13.14
C SER A 138 -16.27 -4.89 -12.07
N SER A 139 -16.68 -3.62 -12.23
CA SER A 139 -16.32 -2.54 -11.32
C SER A 139 -16.99 -2.67 -9.95
N ASN A 140 -18.27 -3.01 -9.90
CA ASN A 140 -19.00 -3.17 -8.65
C ASN A 140 -18.49 -4.37 -7.83
N ILE A 141 -18.13 -5.47 -8.49
CA ILE A 141 -17.54 -6.64 -7.85
C ILE A 141 -16.18 -6.28 -7.25
N LEU A 142 -15.31 -5.60 -7.99
CA LEU A 142 -14.00 -5.18 -7.52
C LEU A 142 -14.10 -4.23 -6.32
N ILE A 143 -14.98 -3.24 -6.36
CA ILE A 143 -15.19 -2.29 -5.26
C ILE A 143 -15.76 -3.00 -4.03
N SER A 144 -16.74 -3.88 -4.21
CA SER A 144 -17.35 -4.62 -3.11
C SER A 144 -16.37 -5.59 -2.45
N LEU A 145 -15.58 -6.32 -3.25
CA LEU A 145 -14.54 -7.21 -2.75
C LEU A 145 -13.44 -6.43 -2.02
N SER A 146 -13.06 -5.27 -2.55
CA SER A 146 -12.06 -4.40 -1.93
C SER A 146 -12.54 -3.90 -0.58
N LEU A 147 -13.76 -3.37 -0.49
CA LEU A 147 -14.36 -2.91 0.77
C LEU A 147 -14.46 -4.04 1.81
N SER A 148 -14.94 -5.22 1.40
CA SER A 148 -15.03 -6.38 2.29
C SER A 148 -13.67 -6.82 2.80
N PHE A 149 -12.68 -6.82 1.93
CA PHE A 149 -11.30 -7.16 2.28
C PHE A 149 -10.67 -6.17 3.27
N PHE A 150 -10.92 -4.86 3.11
CA PHE A 150 -10.42 -3.84 4.05
C PHE A 150 -11.10 -3.89 5.41
N ILE A 151 -12.40 -4.17 5.45
CA ILE A 151 -13.12 -4.40 6.70
C ILE A 151 -12.51 -5.62 7.41
N TYR A 152 -12.26 -6.71 6.67
CA TYR A 152 -11.66 -7.92 7.22
C TYR A 152 -10.23 -7.70 7.73
N LEU A 153 -9.40 -6.98 6.97
CA LEU A 153 -8.06 -6.58 7.41
C LEU A 153 -8.08 -5.68 8.66
N GLY A 154 -8.99 -4.71 8.70
CA GLY A 154 -9.18 -3.87 9.87
C GLY A 154 -9.53 -4.71 11.11
N ILE A 155 -10.42 -5.68 10.97
CA ILE A 155 -10.81 -6.60 12.04
C ILE A 155 -9.60 -7.44 12.50
N ILE A 156 -8.83 -8.04 11.59
CA ILE A 156 -7.67 -8.86 11.93
C ILE A 156 -6.57 -8.04 12.62
N ILE A 157 -6.28 -6.83 12.13
CA ILE A 157 -5.17 -6.01 12.66
C ILE A 157 -5.52 -5.37 13.99
N PHE A 158 -6.78 -5.03 14.25
CA PHE A 158 -7.19 -4.23 15.43
C PHE A 158 -7.96 -4.98 16.49
N ILE A 159 -8.65 -6.06 16.18
CA ILE A 159 -9.49 -6.79 17.15
C ILE A 159 -8.78 -8.06 17.66
N SER A 160 -7.89 -8.68 16.88
CA SER A 160 -7.04 -9.77 17.34
C SER A 160 -5.71 -9.26 17.89
#